data_2537d7dbb84df9550943d99206318d02
#
_entry.id   2537d7dbb84df9550943d99206318d02
#
_cell.length_a   1.000
_cell.length_b   1.000
_cell.length_c   1.000
_cell.angle_alpha   90.00
_cell.angle_beta   90.00
_cell.angle_gamma   90.00
#
_symmetry.space_group_name_H-M   'P 1'
#
loop_
_entity.id
_entity.type
_entity.pdbx_description
1 polymer ?
#
loop_
_entity_poly.entity_id
_entity_poly.type
_entity_poly.pdbx_seq_one_letter_code
_entity_poly.pdbx_strand_id
1 'polypeptide(L)'
;MAQAAYILNPQKKTAQKMAFTPHQARRGAPGAGQNATESAEPAPGEGGRGRFGGSVKTESLGKQVIDGIEVEGTRHTLTIPAGAMGNDQPIESVTERWYSTDLQVVVKSVRTDPRFGQTVYQLSNIRRGDQAANLFEVPSDYAITAAGRGPQANQ
;
A
#
# COMPACT_ATOMS: atom_id res chain seq x y z
N MET A 1 -16.14 19.33 -12.75
CA MET A 1 -17.05 18.60 -11.82
C MET A 1 -16.34 18.46 -10.49
N ALA A 2 -16.99 18.81 -9.37
CA ALA A 2 -16.38 18.68 -8.05
C ALA A 2 -16.32 17.20 -7.68
N GLN A 3 -15.11 16.66 -7.47
CA GLN A 3 -14.91 15.31 -6.98
C GLN A 3 -15.28 15.27 -5.49
N ALA A 4 -16.24 14.45 -5.14
CA ALA A 4 -16.65 14.23 -3.75
C ALA A 4 -16.31 12.78 -3.37
N ALA A 5 -15.69 12.60 -2.21
CA ALA A 5 -15.49 11.28 -1.61
C ALA A 5 -16.55 11.06 -0.52
N TYR A 6 -17.00 9.83 -0.38
CA TYR A 6 -17.98 9.44 0.63
C TYR A 6 -17.46 8.24 1.43
N ILE A 7 -17.61 8.29 2.75
CA ILE A 7 -17.42 7.12 3.62
C ILE A 7 -18.79 6.54 3.93
N LEU A 8 -19.01 5.29 3.54
CA LEU A 8 -20.26 4.59 3.75
C LEU A 8 -20.22 3.79 5.07
N ASN A 9 -21.27 3.92 5.87
CA ASN A 9 -21.49 3.08 7.04
C ASN A 9 -22.70 2.17 6.78
N PRO A 10 -22.51 0.88 6.45
CA PRO A 10 -23.59 -0.03 6.10
C PRO A 10 -24.56 -0.31 7.25
N GLN A 11 -24.06 -0.31 8.49
CA GLN A 11 -24.89 -0.59 9.67
C GLN A 11 -25.87 0.53 9.99
N LYS A 12 -25.44 1.79 9.79
CA LYS A 12 -26.25 2.98 10.06
C LYS A 12 -26.93 3.54 8.79
N LYS A 13 -26.63 2.95 7.63
CA LYS A 13 -27.06 3.46 6.32
C LYS A 13 -26.82 4.96 6.15
N THR A 14 -25.60 5.38 6.50
CA THR A 14 -25.17 6.78 6.39
C THR A 14 -23.98 6.89 5.47
N ALA A 15 -23.94 7.96 4.66
CA ALA A 15 -22.84 8.32 3.79
C ALA A 15 -22.28 9.67 4.23
N GLN A 16 -21.07 9.70 4.78
CA GLN A 16 -20.42 10.94 5.19
C GLN A 16 -19.65 11.54 4.02
N LYS A 17 -20.07 12.72 3.56
CA LYS A 17 -19.39 13.45 2.50
C LYS A 17 -18.10 14.06 3.01
N MET A 18 -16.98 13.74 2.38
CA MET A 18 -15.68 14.35 2.65
C MET A 18 -15.37 15.41 1.59
N ALA A 19 -14.91 16.57 2.04
CA ALA A 19 -14.34 17.56 1.13
C ALA A 19 -12.97 17.04 0.65
N PHE A 20 -12.82 16.81 -0.63
CA PHE A 20 -11.54 16.51 -1.23
C PHE A 20 -10.76 17.82 -1.36
N THR A 21 -9.86 18.10 -0.45
CA THR A 21 -8.83 19.11 -0.63
C THR A 21 -7.67 18.46 -1.35
N PRO A 22 -7.37 18.82 -2.62
CA PRO A 22 -6.16 18.37 -3.25
C PRO A 22 -4.99 18.81 -2.37
N HIS A 23 -4.14 17.88 -1.96
CA HIS A 23 -2.93 18.18 -1.23
C HIS A 23 -2.06 19.05 -2.13
N GLN A 24 -2.14 20.36 -1.95
CA GLN A 24 -1.08 21.24 -2.43
C GLN A 24 0.18 20.84 -1.67
N ALA A 25 1.17 20.37 -2.41
CA ALA A 25 2.49 20.08 -1.89
C ALA A 25 2.98 21.29 -1.10
N ARG A 26 2.89 21.26 0.23
CA ARG A 26 3.55 22.23 1.10
C ARG A 26 5.03 21.99 0.99
N ARG A 27 5.69 22.83 0.19
CA ARG A 27 7.12 23.06 0.30
C ARG A 27 7.40 23.65 1.68
N GLY A 28 8.19 22.94 2.48
CA GLY A 28 9.07 23.48 3.49
C GLY A 28 8.45 23.84 4.82
N ALA A 29 8.63 22.95 5.82
CA ALA A 29 9.11 23.32 7.16
C ALA A 29 9.69 22.05 7.83
N PRO A 30 10.88 22.09 8.45
CA PRO A 30 11.42 20.97 9.20
C PRO A 30 10.84 20.99 10.61
N GLY A 31 10.15 19.92 11.00
CA GLY A 31 9.65 19.81 12.38
C GLY A 31 8.72 18.63 12.60
N ALA A 32 9.27 17.57 13.16
CA ALA A 32 8.70 16.58 14.06
C ALA A 32 7.28 16.06 13.82
N GLY A 33 7.14 14.75 13.63
CA GLY A 33 5.86 14.04 13.83
C GLY A 33 5.65 12.85 12.91
N GLN A 34 6.13 11.77 13.31
CA GLN A 34 5.95 10.35 13.08
C GLN A 34 4.66 9.89 12.38
N ASN A 35 4.85 8.85 11.53
CA ASN A 35 3.90 7.85 11.06
C ASN A 35 2.95 8.23 9.91
N ALA A 36 3.52 8.19 8.71
CA ALA A 36 2.83 7.65 7.54
C ALA A 36 3.88 6.91 6.72
N THR A 37 3.91 5.60 6.82
CA THR A 37 4.70 4.72 5.96
C THR A 37 4.03 4.68 4.58
N GLU A 38 4.20 5.73 3.82
CA GLU A 38 4.05 5.70 2.38
C GLU A 38 5.37 5.15 1.84
N SER A 39 5.31 3.90 1.41
CA SER A 39 6.46 3.18 0.85
C SER A 39 6.83 3.81 -0.49
N ALA A 40 7.70 4.80 -0.46
CA ALA A 40 8.45 5.21 -1.65
C ALA A 40 9.30 4.02 -2.09
N GLU A 41 9.16 3.58 -3.33
CA GLU A 41 10.00 2.54 -3.91
C GLU A 41 11.46 3.01 -3.92
N PRO A 42 12.40 2.23 -3.33
CA PRO A 42 13.81 2.53 -3.52
C PRO A 42 14.18 2.21 -4.97
N ALA A 43 14.88 3.14 -5.61
CA ALA A 43 15.48 2.94 -6.90
C ALA A 43 16.37 1.68 -6.91
N PRO A 44 16.46 0.94 -8.03
CA PRO A 44 17.29 -0.26 -8.12
C PRO A 44 18.77 0.11 -7.97
N GLY A 45 19.39 -0.37 -6.88
CA GLY A 45 20.84 -0.28 -6.71
C GLY A 45 21.40 0.20 -5.38
N GLU A 46 20.61 0.75 -4.45
CA GLU A 46 21.14 1.16 -3.15
C GLU A 46 20.64 0.23 -2.04
N GLY A 47 21.58 -0.50 -1.45
CA GLY A 47 21.36 -1.30 -0.25
C GLY A 47 20.99 -0.40 0.93
N GLY A 48 19.68 -0.20 1.14
CA GLY A 48 19.16 0.51 2.30
C GLY A 48 19.51 -0.24 3.59
N ARG A 49 19.98 0.47 4.62
CA ARG A 49 20.15 -0.11 5.95
C ARG A 49 18.78 -0.27 6.59
N GLY A 50 18.36 -1.50 6.81
CA GLY A 50 17.14 -1.81 7.56
C GLY A 50 17.22 -1.32 9.01
N ARG A 51 16.06 -1.16 9.64
CA ARG A 51 15.88 -0.62 11.00
C ARG A 51 16.70 -1.35 12.10
N PHE A 52 17.21 -2.54 11.81
CA PHE A 52 18.01 -3.38 12.70
C PHE A 52 19.42 -3.64 12.18
N GLY A 53 20.02 -2.71 11.43
CA GLY A 53 21.36 -2.88 10.86
C GLY A 53 21.45 -3.92 9.75
N GLY A 54 20.32 -4.45 9.29
CA GLY A 54 20.24 -5.41 8.20
C GLY A 54 20.54 -4.78 6.85
N SER A 55 21.01 -5.59 5.90
CA SER A 55 21.20 -5.21 4.50
C SER A 55 20.00 -5.65 3.66
N VAL A 56 19.62 -4.81 2.70
CA VAL A 56 18.60 -5.15 1.71
C VAL A 56 19.26 -5.25 0.36
N LYS A 57 19.13 -6.42 -0.28
CA LYS A 57 19.55 -6.67 -1.65
C LYS A 57 18.31 -6.67 -2.54
N THR A 58 18.36 -5.92 -3.64
CA THR A 58 17.28 -5.86 -4.63
C THR A 58 17.75 -6.46 -5.95
N GLU A 59 16.97 -7.37 -6.52
CA GLU A 59 17.26 -8.04 -7.78
C GLU A 59 16.03 -7.97 -8.69
N SER A 60 16.25 -7.67 -9.97
CA SER A 60 15.19 -7.77 -10.98
C SER A 60 15.01 -9.23 -11.39
N LEU A 61 13.77 -9.70 -11.41
CA LEU A 61 13.40 -11.03 -11.90
C LEU A 61 12.94 -11.02 -13.36
N GLY A 62 12.99 -9.83 -14.01
CA GLY A 62 12.54 -9.65 -15.37
C GLY A 62 11.01 -9.58 -15.50
N LYS A 63 10.56 -9.69 -16.75
CA LYS A 63 9.13 -9.60 -17.09
C LYS A 63 8.55 -10.99 -17.32
N GLN A 64 7.28 -11.17 -16.92
CA GLN A 64 6.50 -12.37 -17.23
C GLN A 64 5.02 -12.02 -17.39
N VAL A 65 4.23 -12.99 -17.80
CA VAL A 65 2.78 -12.86 -17.92
C VAL A 65 2.11 -13.71 -16.85
N ILE A 66 1.28 -13.09 -16.02
CA ILE A 66 0.46 -13.75 -14.99
C ILE A 66 -1.01 -13.43 -15.29
N ASP A 67 -1.83 -14.45 -15.50
CA ASP A 67 -3.27 -14.32 -15.79
C ASP A 67 -3.56 -13.37 -16.98
N GLY A 68 -2.69 -13.42 -18.01
CA GLY A 68 -2.80 -12.58 -19.21
C GLY A 68 -2.33 -11.13 -19.01
N ILE A 69 -1.69 -10.82 -17.89
CA ILE A 69 -1.21 -9.48 -17.54
C ILE A 69 0.31 -9.48 -17.53
N GLU A 70 0.92 -8.54 -18.28
CA GLU A 70 2.37 -8.33 -18.19
C GLU A 70 2.73 -7.73 -16.84
N VAL A 71 3.71 -8.35 -16.18
CA VAL A 71 4.21 -7.94 -14.87
C VAL A 71 5.73 -7.93 -14.85
N GLU A 72 6.29 -7.05 -14.06
CA GLU A 72 7.73 -6.97 -13.80
C GLU A 72 8.02 -7.47 -12.38
N GLY A 73 8.96 -8.40 -12.27
CA GLY A 73 9.32 -9.05 -11.03
C GLY A 73 10.50 -8.36 -10.36
N THR A 74 10.40 -8.18 -9.05
CA THR A 74 11.48 -7.68 -8.20
C THR A 74 11.58 -8.55 -6.97
N ARG A 75 12.82 -8.96 -6.60
CA ARG A 75 13.12 -9.68 -5.38
C ARG A 75 13.88 -8.78 -4.42
N HIS A 76 13.40 -8.69 -3.19
CA HIS A 76 14.07 -8.03 -2.07
C HIS A 76 14.49 -9.08 -1.05
N THR A 77 15.78 -9.18 -0.77
CA THR A 77 16.33 -10.02 0.28
C THR A 77 16.78 -9.14 1.42
N LEU A 78 16.12 -9.25 2.57
CA LEU A 78 16.53 -8.60 3.81
C LEU A 78 17.34 -9.60 4.64
N THR A 79 18.61 -9.31 4.89
CA THR A 79 19.46 -10.09 5.78
C THR A 79 19.61 -9.35 7.11
N ILE A 80 19.17 -9.95 8.20
CA ILE A 80 19.33 -9.45 9.57
C ILE A 80 20.52 -10.20 10.17
N PRO A 81 21.60 -9.50 10.59
CA PRO A 81 22.79 -10.16 11.16
C PRO A 81 22.48 -10.93 12.43
N ALA A 82 23.31 -11.91 12.75
CA ALA A 82 23.28 -12.58 14.07
C ALA A 82 23.41 -11.54 15.20
N GLY A 83 22.66 -11.73 16.27
CA GLY A 83 22.66 -10.85 17.44
C GLY A 83 21.87 -9.55 17.30
N ALA A 84 21.47 -9.12 16.09
CA ALA A 84 20.81 -7.86 15.84
C ALA A 84 19.41 -7.73 16.52
N MET A 85 18.77 -8.84 16.75
CA MET A 85 17.48 -8.95 17.46
C MET A 85 17.39 -10.17 18.36
N GLY A 86 18.54 -10.61 18.92
CA GLY A 86 18.64 -11.78 19.79
C GLY A 86 18.67 -13.12 19.06
N ASN A 87 18.92 -13.10 17.76
CA ASN A 87 19.05 -14.28 16.92
C ASN A 87 20.50 -14.81 16.93
N ASP A 88 20.67 -16.13 17.06
CA ASP A 88 22.01 -16.77 17.05
C ASP A 88 22.60 -16.85 15.65
N GLN A 89 21.78 -16.84 14.60
CA GLN A 89 22.19 -16.93 13.20
C GLN A 89 21.55 -15.80 12.39
N PRO A 90 22.15 -15.42 11.25
CA PRO A 90 21.53 -14.45 10.35
C PRO A 90 20.15 -14.93 9.89
N ILE A 91 19.21 -13.99 9.78
CA ILE A 91 17.85 -14.27 9.29
C ILE A 91 17.72 -13.62 7.92
N GLU A 92 17.35 -14.43 6.93
CA GLU A 92 17.05 -13.94 5.58
C GLU A 92 15.54 -13.98 5.33
N SER A 93 14.96 -12.81 5.05
CA SER A 93 13.58 -12.69 4.61
C SER A 93 13.56 -12.27 3.14
N VAL A 94 12.95 -13.08 2.30
CA VAL A 94 12.86 -12.86 0.85
C VAL A 94 11.44 -12.43 0.50
N THR A 95 11.33 -11.34 -0.24
CA THR A 95 10.04 -10.86 -0.78
C THR A 95 10.15 -10.72 -2.28
N GLU A 96 9.33 -11.44 -3.02
CA GLU A 96 9.17 -11.31 -4.46
C GLU A 96 7.88 -10.57 -4.75
N ARG A 97 7.93 -9.58 -5.63
CA ARG A 97 6.77 -8.79 -6.06
C ARG A 97 6.70 -8.76 -7.58
N TRP A 98 5.52 -8.98 -8.08
CA TRP A 98 5.20 -8.92 -9.50
C TRP A 98 4.20 -7.79 -9.72
N TYR A 99 4.70 -6.69 -10.29
CA TYR A 99 3.95 -5.45 -10.47
C TYR A 99 3.56 -5.27 -11.93
N SER A 100 2.31 -4.91 -12.19
CA SER A 100 1.86 -4.51 -13.52
C SER A 100 1.90 -2.98 -13.64
N THR A 101 2.73 -2.48 -14.55
CA THR A 101 2.81 -1.05 -14.87
C THR A 101 1.54 -0.56 -15.59
N ASP A 102 0.88 -1.45 -16.32
CA ASP A 102 -0.33 -1.17 -17.06
C ASP A 102 -1.55 -1.03 -16.13
N LEU A 103 -1.65 -1.88 -15.11
CA LEU A 103 -2.72 -1.82 -14.11
C LEU A 103 -2.36 -0.98 -12.87
N GLN A 104 -1.09 -0.62 -12.72
CA GLN A 104 -0.54 0.05 -11.54
C GLN A 104 -0.84 -0.68 -10.23
N VAL A 105 -0.73 -2.01 -10.24
CA VAL A 105 -1.05 -2.86 -9.10
C VAL A 105 -0.07 -4.03 -8.98
N VAL A 106 0.16 -4.49 -7.74
CA VAL A 106 0.88 -5.74 -7.48
C VAL A 106 -0.06 -6.91 -7.79
N VAL A 107 0.28 -7.70 -8.80
CA VAL A 107 -0.51 -8.86 -9.22
C VAL A 107 -0.18 -10.08 -8.36
N LYS A 108 1.08 -10.25 -7.98
CA LYS A 108 1.51 -11.35 -7.12
C LYS A 108 2.62 -10.88 -6.17
N SER A 109 2.58 -11.35 -4.94
CA SER A 109 3.66 -11.19 -3.97
C SER A 109 3.87 -12.49 -3.22
N VAL A 110 5.12 -12.90 -3.05
CA VAL A 110 5.52 -14.05 -2.26
C VAL A 110 6.53 -13.57 -1.23
N ARG A 111 6.22 -13.76 0.04
CA ARG A 111 7.14 -13.47 1.14
C ARG A 111 7.51 -14.77 1.85
N THR A 112 8.79 -15.02 1.97
CA THR A 112 9.33 -16.16 2.71
C THR A 112 10.18 -15.63 3.86
N ASP A 113 9.84 -16.02 5.08
CA ASP A 113 10.55 -15.63 6.29
C ASP A 113 10.72 -16.86 7.19
N PRO A 114 11.93 -17.22 7.62
CA PRO A 114 12.16 -18.42 8.44
C PRO A 114 11.37 -18.43 9.76
N ARG A 115 10.98 -17.25 10.26
CA ARG A 115 10.26 -17.10 11.54
C ARG A 115 8.76 -17.31 11.39
N PHE A 116 8.21 -16.99 10.21
CA PHE A 116 6.74 -16.92 9.99
C PHE A 116 6.28 -17.83 8.84
N GLY A 117 7.23 -18.44 8.11
CA GLY A 117 6.93 -19.26 6.95
C GLY A 117 6.71 -18.43 5.68
N GLN A 118 5.93 -18.98 4.75
CA GLN A 118 5.66 -18.37 3.46
C GLN A 118 4.25 -17.77 3.42
N THR A 119 4.16 -16.54 2.92
CA THR A 119 2.89 -15.88 2.60
C THR A 119 2.82 -15.60 1.11
N VAL A 120 1.73 -15.99 0.47
CA VAL A 120 1.48 -15.74 -0.95
C VAL A 120 0.24 -14.88 -1.09
N TYR A 121 0.37 -13.80 -1.82
CA TYR A 121 -0.72 -12.96 -2.29
C TYR A 121 -0.78 -13.01 -3.80
N GLN A 122 -1.93 -13.22 -4.40
CA GLN A 122 -2.13 -13.22 -5.84
C GLN A 122 -3.53 -12.72 -6.20
N LEU A 123 -3.59 -11.80 -7.15
CA LEU A 123 -4.84 -11.43 -7.78
C LEU A 123 -5.22 -12.50 -8.81
N SER A 124 -6.50 -12.81 -8.89
CA SER A 124 -7.06 -13.72 -9.86
C SER A 124 -8.35 -13.15 -10.45
N ASN A 125 -8.77 -13.65 -11.62
CA ASN A 125 -9.98 -13.20 -12.31
C ASN A 125 -9.99 -11.69 -12.59
N ILE A 126 -8.84 -11.13 -12.97
CA ILE A 126 -8.72 -9.71 -13.26
C ILE A 126 -9.50 -9.42 -14.55
N ARG A 127 -10.51 -8.58 -14.44
CA ARG A 127 -11.31 -8.12 -15.57
C ARG A 127 -11.06 -6.65 -15.81
N ARG A 128 -10.70 -6.31 -17.04
CA ARG A 128 -10.56 -4.92 -17.50
C ARG A 128 -11.88 -4.49 -18.12
N GLY A 129 -12.32 -3.30 -17.80
CA GLY A 129 -13.52 -2.71 -18.37
C GLY A 129 -14.12 -1.63 -17.47
N ASP A 130 -15.05 -0.89 -18.03
CA ASP A 130 -15.78 0.12 -17.28
C ASP A 130 -16.59 -0.57 -16.18
N GLN A 131 -16.47 -0.06 -14.99
CA GLN A 131 -17.25 -0.51 -13.87
C GLN A 131 -18.66 0.11 -13.94
N ALA A 132 -19.66 -0.62 -13.47
CA ALA A 132 -21.02 -0.10 -13.43
C ALA A 132 -21.08 1.20 -12.61
N ALA A 133 -21.71 2.26 -13.13
CA ALA A 133 -21.77 3.58 -12.52
C ALA A 133 -22.33 3.55 -11.08
N ASN A 134 -23.26 2.65 -10.80
CA ASN A 134 -23.84 2.48 -9.46
C ASN A 134 -22.84 2.06 -8.37
N LEU A 135 -21.66 1.53 -8.74
CA LEU A 135 -20.59 1.25 -7.78
C LEU A 135 -19.91 2.51 -7.22
N PHE A 136 -20.08 3.63 -7.92
CA PHE A 136 -19.50 4.93 -7.54
C PHE A 136 -20.56 5.92 -7.03
N GLU A 137 -21.80 5.47 -6.89
CA GLU A 137 -22.89 6.25 -6.37
C GLU A 137 -23.21 5.86 -4.93
N VAL A 138 -23.64 6.85 -4.14
CA VAL A 138 -24.17 6.55 -2.80
C VAL A 138 -25.52 5.87 -2.98
N PRO A 139 -25.74 4.65 -2.41
CA PRO A 139 -27.03 3.99 -2.50
C PRO A 139 -28.16 4.89 -2.00
N SER A 140 -29.32 4.84 -2.65
CA SER A 140 -30.46 5.72 -2.37
C SER A 140 -31.05 5.57 -0.96
N ASP A 141 -30.75 4.43 -0.30
CA ASP A 141 -31.17 4.13 1.07
C ASP A 141 -30.19 4.66 2.15
N TYR A 142 -29.16 5.43 1.73
CA TYR A 142 -28.19 6.04 2.64
C TYR A 142 -28.50 7.52 2.85
N ALA A 143 -28.52 7.95 4.11
CA ALA A 143 -28.62 9.37 4.45
C ALA A 143 -27.24 10.03 4.28
N ILE A 144 -27.16 11.07 3.44
CA ILE A 144 -25.92 11.82 3.23
C ILE A 144 -25.76 12.84 4.36
N THR A 145 -24.66 12.71 5.13
CA THR A 145 -24.29 13.65 6.19
C THR A 145 -23.05 14.43 5.80
N ALA A 146 -23.00 15.74 6.09
CA ALA A 146 -21.78 16.51 5.97
C ALA A 146 -20.76 16.04 7.03
N ALA A 147 -19.47 16.07 6.71
CA ALA A 147 -18.43 15.86 7.71
C ALA A 147 -18.62 16.92 8.81
N GLY A 148 -19.07 16.50 9.99
CA GLY A 148 -19.23 17.41 11.13
C GLY A 148 -17.86 17.99 11.48
N ARG A 149 -17.75 19.31 11.56
CA ARG A 149 -16.69 19.94 12.34
C ARG A 149 -16.84 19.38 13.75
N GLY A 150 -15.77 18.72 14.25
CA GLY A 150 -15.75 18.29 15.63
C GLY A 150 -16.18 19.42 16.57
N PRO A 151 -16.75 19.12 17.76
CA PRO A 151 -17.17 20.12 18.69
C PRO A 151 -15.98 21.05 18.99
N GLN A 152 -16.13 22.32 18.66
CA GLN A 152 -15.21 23.35 19.15
C GLN A 152 -15.42 23.37 20.67
N ALA A 153 -14.39 22.97 21.42
CA ALA A 153 -14.34 23.21 22.86
C ALA A 153 -14.38 24.73 23.04
N ASN A 154 -15.52 25.23 23.47
CA ASN A 154 -15.67 26.59 23.95
C ASN A 154 -14.96 26.67 25.32
N GLN A 155 -13.90 27.46 25.39
CA GLN A 155 -13.40 27.98 26.66
C GLN A 155 -14.10 29.29 26.98
#